data_772d2364a1c392ad5d84d1aef051516c
#
_entry.id   772d2364a1c392ad5d84d1aef051516c
#
_cell.length_a   1.000
_cell.length_b   1.000
_cell.length_c   1.000
_cell.angle_alpha   90.00
_cell.angle_beta   90.00
_cell.angle_gamma   90.00
#
_symmetry.space_group_name_H-M   'P 1'
#
loop_
_entity.id
_entity.type
_entity.pdbx_description
1 polymer ?
#
loop_
_entity_poly.entity_id
_entity_poly.type
_entity_poly.pdbx_seq_one_letter_code
_entity_poly.pdbx_strand_id
1 'polypeptide(L)'
;ADGVHDVAAYHGYWPVEPRQVDPRLGTAEQLKEMVQVAHSAGIRVMMDYVVNHVHEDHTYYQENPEWFNQGCICGTTDCDWTVHRLDCQFTSYMPDVNWKIRDASEQFIEDALWWLEEFDLDGARIDAVKHVDDLAATNLATRINERFETVGTDYYLKGETAMGWSGDSLEDNQYQYDTINRYIGEDSLDGQADFVLYHAVVDNVFTQGARNYQHLDYWTARSQDQYVPGAVMVPYVGSHDVPRLTSRADGGTGDAYNQWQEQGLPGQPGNDDAYQASLQAYGWLLTTPGAPLLYYGDEYGEYGGADPDNRHMYRDSSNWNERESGLFENISTLGKL
;
A
#
# COMPACT_ATOMS: atom_id res chain seq x y z
N ALA A 1 -4.91 -19.61 -7.04
CA ALA A 1 -3.68 -20.34 -7.43
C ALA A 1 -3.49 -20.22 -8.95
N ASP A 2 -2.27 -19.96 -9.40
CA ASP A 2 -1.92 -19.85 -10.83
C ASP A 2 -1.90 -21.21 -11.57
N GLY A 3 -2.30 -22.30 -10.87
CA GLY A 3 -2.26 -23.68 -11.37
C GLY A 3 -0.88 -24.35 -11.34
N VAL A 4 0.16 -23.62 -10.92
CA VAL A 4 1.54 -24.09 -10.79
C VAL A 4 1.98 -24.09 -9.33
N HIS A 5 1.52 -23.13 -8.56
CA HIS A 5 1.88 -22.96 -7.15
C HIS A 5 0.64 -23.01 -6.26
N ASP A 6 0.76 -23.68 -5.13
CA ASP A 6 -0.27 -23.74 -4.09
C ASP A 6 0.03 -22.64 -3.06
N VAL A 7 -0.75 -21.55 -3.08
CA VAL A 7 -0.54 -20.36 -2.26
C VAL A 7 -1.71 -20.15 -1.33
N ALA A 8 -1.44 -20.01 -0.05
CA ALA A 8 -2.45 -19.55 0.90
C ALA A 8 -2.71 -18.04 0.70
N ALA A 9 -3.95 -17.60 0.90
CA ALA A 9 -4.32 -16.18 0.90
C ALA A 9 -3.85 -15.45 2.17
N TYR A 10 -2.58 -15.64 2.55
CA TYR A 10 -1.97 -15.06 3.77
C TYR A 10 -1.98 -13.53 3.76
N HIS A 11 -1.96 -12.94 2.57
CA HIS A 11 -1.87 -11.49 2.35
C HIS A 11 -3.20 -10.75 2.53
N GLY A 12 -4.35 -11.44 2.54
CA GLY A 12 -5.67 -10.82 2.72
C GLY A 12 -6.31 -10.23 1.45
N TYR A 13 -5.59 -10.18 0.31
CA TYR A 13 -6.08 -9.55 -0.94
C TYR A 13 -6.96 -10.48 -1.81
N TRP A 14 -7.36 -11.62 -1.30
CA TRP A 14 -8.34 -12.51 -1.94
C TRP A 14 -9.57 -12.69 -1.04
N PRO A 15 -10.40 -11.64 -0.86
CA PRO A 15 -11.55 -11.73 0.02
C PRO A 15 -12.56 -12.73 -0.51
N VAL A 16 -13.15 -13.52 0.40
CA VAL A 16 -14.21 -14.50 0.11
C VAL A 16 -15.52 -14.18 0.84
N GLU A 17 -15.43 -13.53 2.00
CA GLU A 17 -16.58 -13.11 2.79
C GLU A 17 -16.51 -11.61 3.08
N PRO A 18 -17.57 -10.84 2.73
CA PRO A 18 -17.48 -9.37 2.76
C PRO A 18 -17.43 -8.76 4.16
N ARG A 19 -18.02 -9.42 5.17
CA ARG A 19 -18.17 -8.87 6.54
C ARG A 19 -17.74 -9.85 7.62
N GLN A 20 -16.65 -10.57 7.37
CA GLN A 20 -16.13 -11.55 8.33
C GLN A 20 -14.65 -11.33 8.57
N VAL A 21 -14.24 -11.32 9.83
CA VAL A 21 -12.83 -11.39 10.21
C VAL A 21 -12.30 -12.78 9.86
N ASP A 22 -11.13 -12.85 9.23
CA ASP A 22 -10.48 -14.13 8.90
C ASP A 22 -10.17 -14.89 10.19
N PRO A 23 -10.75 -16.08 10.38
CA PRO A 23 -10.57 -16.87 11.61
C PRO A 23 -9.11 -17.30 11.86
N ARG A 24 -8.25 -17.24 10.85
CA ARG A 24 -6.80 -17.50 11.01
C ARG A 24 -6.09 -16.35 11.73
N LEU A 25 -6.63 -15.11 11.65
CA LEU A 25 -6.07 -13.92 12.27
C LEU A 25 -6.67 -13.65 13.66
N GLY A 26 -7.92 -14.06 13.89
CA GLY A 26 -8.59 -13.85 15.16
C GLY A 26 -10.10 -13.78 15.05
N THR A 27 -10.74 -13.18 16.05
CA THR A 27 -12.19 -12.96 16.09
C THR A 27 -12.54 -11.49 15.97
N ALA A 28 -13.82 -11.19 15.69
CA ALA A 28 -14.32 -9.82 15.66
C ALA A 28 -14.11 -9.09 17.00
N GLU A 29 -14.27 -9.78 18.12
CA GLU A 29 -14.03 -9.24 19.46
C GLU A 29 -12.57 -8.87 19.67
N GLN A 30 -11.63 -9.71 19.20
CA GLN A 30 -10.20 -9.43 19.28
C GLN A 30 -9.80 -8.25 18.40
N LEU A 31 -10.40 -8.11 17.21
CA LEU A 31 -10.18 -6.94 16.37
C LEU A 31 -10.69 -5.66 17.04
N LYS A 32 -11.88 -5.68 17.63
CA LYS A 32 -12.42 -4.56 18.42
C LYS A 32 -11.52 -4.21 19.60
N GLU A 33 -11.04 -5.20 20.33
CA GLU A 33 -10.11 -4.99 21.45
C GLU A 33 -8.80 -4.35 20.96
N MET A 34 -8.24 -4.82 19.85
CA MET A 34 -7.03 -4.24 19.24
C MET A 34 -7.23 -2.75 18.90
N VAL A 35 -8.34 -2.40 18.25
CA VAL A 35 -8.66 -1.00 17.90
C VAL A 35 -8.80 -0.15 19.16
N GLN A 36 -9.51 -0.62 20.19
CA GLN A 36 -9.66 0.10 21.47
C GLN A 36 -8.32 0.32 22.18
N VAL A 37 -7.44 -0.67 22.16
CA VAL A 37 -6.08 -0.53 22.73
C VAL A 37 -5.28 0.51 21.96
N ALA A 38 -5.33 0.48 20.63
CA ALA A 38 -4.69 1.48 19.76
C ALA A 38 -5.22 2.90 20.08
N HIS A 39 -6.52 3.09 20.12
CA HIS A 39 -7.15 4.38 20.48
C HIS A 39 -6.74 4.86 21.86
N SER A 40 -6.66 3.96 22.83
CA SER A 40 -6.22 4.31 24.21
C SER A 40 -4.76 4.76 24.25
N ALA A 41 -3.96 4.35 23.26
CA ALA A 41 -2.58 4.80 23.06
C ALA A 41 -2.47 6.05 22.16
N GLY A 42 -3.57 6.61 21.68
CA GLY A 42 -3.60 7.75 20.75
C GLY A 42 -3.28 7.38 19.30
N ILE A 43 -3.41 6.11 18.94
CA ILE A 43 -3.15 5.59 17.60
C ILE A 43 -4.48 5.39 16.87
N ARG A 44 -4.62 5.96 15.69
CA ARG A 44 -5.74 5.71 14.78
C ARG A 44 -5.50 4.43 13.98
N VAL A 45 -6.58 3.74 13.61
CA VAL A 45 -6.54 2.47 12.89
C VAL A 45 -7.29 2.60 11.58
N MET A 46 -6.62 2.29 10.48
CA MET A 46 -7.20 2.27 9.14
C MET A 46 -7.31 0.84 8.64
N MET A 47 -8.37 0.54 7.88
CA MET A 47 -8.43 -0.73 7.15
C MET A 47 -7.75 -0.62 5.79
N ASP A 48 -7.26 -1.74 5.29
CA ASP A 48 -6.89 -1.93 3.89
C ASP A 48 -8.09 -2.54 3.17
N TYR A 49 -8.74 -1.77 2.29
CA TYR A 49 -10.00 -2.16 1.66
C TYR A 49 -9.80 -2.48 0.17
N VAL A 50 -10.01 -3.75 -0.17
CA VAL A 50 -9.91 -4.25 -1.55
C VAL A 50 -11.21 -3.95 -2.28
N VAL A 51 -11.15 -3.06 -3.26
CA VAL A 51 -12.32 -2.58 -4.01
C VAL A 51 -12.35 -3.03 -5.46
N ASN A 52 -11.19 -3.42 -6.01
CA ASN A 52 -11.07 -3.74 -7.42
C ASN A 52 -11.59 -5.13 -7.76
N HIS A 53 -11.36 -6.10 -6.91
CA HIS A 53 -11.60 -7.51 -7.19
C HIS A 53 -11.97 -8.30 -5.93
N VAL A 54 -12.41 -9.52 -6.15
CA VAL A 54 -12.63 -10.52 -5.11
C VAL A 54 -11.99 -11.85 -5.54
N HIS A 55 -11.97 -12.85 -4.67
CA HIS A 55 -11.65 -14.22 -5.07
C HIS A 55 -12.84 -14.87 -5.79
N GLU A 56 -12.61 -15.85 -6.67
CA GLU A 56 -13.68 -16.57 -7.37
C GLU A 56 -14.65 -17.30 -6.43
N ASP A 57 -14.24 -17.63 -5.21
CA ASP A 57 -15.11 -18.23 -4.18
C ASP A 57 -15.89 -17.19 -3.36
N HIS A 58 -15.79 -15.90 -3.67
CA HIS A 58 -16.47 -14.85 -2.93
C HIS A 58 -18.00 -14.99 -3.04
N THR A 59 -18.70 -14.83 -1.92
CA THR A 59 -20.16 -14.96 -1.82
C THR A 59 -20.87 -14.14 -2.90
N TYR A 60 -20.48 -12.87 -3.12
CA TYR A 60 -21.12 -12.04 -4.14
C TYR A 60 -20.86 -12.52 -5.57
N TYR A 61 -19.69 -13.05 -5.87
CA TYR A 61 -19.41 -13.59 -7.20
C TYR A 61 -20.20 -14.87 -7.47
N GLN A 62 -20.37 -15.69 -6.45
CA GLN A 62 -21.17 -16.91 -6.58
C GLN A 62 -22.68 -16.63 -6.73
N GLU A 63 -23.19 -15.59 -6.06
CA GLU A 63 -24.61 -15.25 -6.05
C GLU A 63 -25.00 -14.29 -7.18
N ASN A 64 -24.12 -13.36 -7.58
CA ASN A 64 -24.37 -12.29 -8.54
C ASN A 64 -23.20 -12.13 -9.52
N PRO A 65 -22.88 -13.14 -10.35
CA PRO A 65 -21.71 -13.09 -11.25
C PRO A 65 -21.80 -11.93 -12.26
N GLU A 66 -23.00 -11.40 -12.53
CA GLU A 66 -23.21 -10.23 -13.38
C GLU A 66 -22.70 -8.93 -12.76
N TRP A 67 -22.39 -8.89 -11.47
CA TRP A 67 -21.77 -7.73 -10.80
C TRP A 67 -20.29 -7.55 -11.15
N PHE A 68 -19.72 -8.49 -11.91
CA PHE A 68 -18.30 -8.53 -12.20
C PHE A 68 -18.04 -8.46 -13.71
N ASN A 69 -16.96 -7.79 -14.07
CA ASN A 69 -16.50 -7.73 -15.45
C ASN A 69 -16.00 -9.10 -15.90
N GLN A 70 -16.37 -9.48 -17.12
CA GLN A 70 -15.92 -10.70 -17.78
C GLN A 70 -14.82 -10.38 -18.81
N GLY A 71 -13.91 -9.50 -18.42
CA GLY A 71 -12.85 -8.99 -19.28
C GLY A 71 -11.69 -9.97 -19.47
N CYS A 72 -10.69 -9.51 -20.18
CA CYS A 72 -9.46 -10.24 -20.40
C CYS A 72 -8.57 -10.22 -19.14
N ILE A 73 -7.53 -11.06 -19.12
CA ILE A 73 -6.51 -11.03 -18.05
C ILE A 73 -5.49 -9.92 -18.35
N CYS A 74 -5.32 -9.00 -17.42
CA CYS A 74 -4.44 -7.84 -17.56
C CYS A 74 -3.01 -8.25 -17.90
N GLY A 75 -2.38 -7.55 -18.86
CA GLY A 75 -1.00 -7.80 -19.27
C GLY A 75 -0.80 -8.98 -20.22
N THR A 76 -1.86 -9.69 -20.59
CA THR A 76 -1.80 -10.72 -21.64
C THR A 76 -1.90 -10.09 -23.03
N THR A 77 -1.68 -10.92 -24.09
CA THR A 77 -1.85 -10.47 -25.47
C THR A 77 -3.26 -9.88 -25.67
N ASP A 78 -3.34 -8.72 -26.27
CA ASP A 78 -4.60 -7.97 -26.49
C ASP A 78 -5.30 -7.44 -25.21
N CYS A 79 -4.62 -7.44 -24.07
CA CYS A 79 -5.15 -6.93 -22.81
C CYS A 79 -4.15 -6.01 -22.09
N ASP A 80 -3.91 -4.85 -22.68
CA ASP A 80 -3.00 -3.85 -22.12
C ASP A 80 -3.57 -3.23 -20.83
N TRP A 81 -2.72 -3.12 -19.80
CA TRP A 81 -3.07 -2.56 -18.48
C TRP A 81 -3.65 -1.15 -18.50
N THR A 82 -3.29 -0.35 -19.49
CA THR A 82 -3.76 1.03 -19.60
C THR A 82 -5.08 1.09 -20.34
N VAL A 83 -5.22 0.31 -21.42
CA VAL A 83 -6.42 0.27 -22.26
C VAL A 83 -7.58 -0.37 -21.49
N HIS A 84 -7.31 -1.47 -20.81
CA HIS A 84 -8.30 -2.27 -20.07
C HIS A 84 -8.26 -1.99 -18.55
N ARG A 85 -7.81 -0.83 -18.15
CA ARG A 85 -7.64 -0.43 -16.75
C ARG A 85 -8.85 -0.71 -15.85
N LEU A 86 -10.07 -0.61 -16.38
CA LEU A 86 -11.31 -0.67 -15.63
C LEU A 86 -12.12 -1.96 -15.84
N ASP A 87 -11.60 -2.92 -16.60
CA ASP A 87 -12.37 -4.10 -16.96
C ASP A 87 -11.55 -5.39 -17.14
N CYS A 88 -10.22 -5.33 -16.96
CA CYS A 88 -9.40 -6.55 -16.98
C CYS A 88 -9.28 -7.17 -15.59
N GLN A 89 -9.23 -8.49 -15.55
CA GLN A 89 -8.97 -9.24 -14.32
C GLN A 89 -7.46 -9.36 -14.06
N PHE A 90 -7.01 -9.21 -12.83
CA PHE A 90 -5.59 -9.41 -12.49
C PHE A 90 -5.15 -10.85 -12.73
N THR A 91 -6.01 -11.81 -12.42
CA THR A 91 -5.87 -13.22 -12.77
C THR A 91 -7.25 -13.84 -12.97
N SER A 92 -7.31 -15.07 -13.51
CA SER A 92 -8.57 -15.75 -13.79
C SER A 92 -9.41 -16.06 -12.55
N TYR A 93 -8.80 -16.16 -11.37
CA TYR A 93 -9.50 -16.42 -10.10
C TYR A 93 -9.76 -15.16 -9.28
N MET A 94 -9.53 -13.97 -9.87
CA MET A 94 -9.80 -12.67 -9.26
C MET A 94 -10.80 -11.88 -10.12
N PRO A 95 -12.10 -12.18 -10.01
CA PRO A 95 -13.14 -11.44 -10.69
C PRO A 95 -13.09 -9.95 -10.37
N ASP A 96 -13.12 -9.12 -11.38
CA ASP A 96 -13.04 -7.67 -11.32
C ASP A 96 -14.42 -7.06 -11.11
N VAL A 97 -14.58 -6.17 -10.12
CA VAL A 97 -15.87 -5.59 -9.75
C VAL A 97 -16.33 -4.56 -10.78
N ASN A 98 -17.52 -4.75 -11.33
CA ASN A 98 -18.11 -3.78 -12.25
C ASN A 98 -18.83 -2.66 -11.50
N TRP A 99 -18.11 -1.62 -11.17
CA TRP A 99 -18.62 -0.45 -10.45
C TRP A 99 -19.72 0.34 -11.19
N LYS A 100 -19.99 0.04 -12.47
CA LYS A 100 -21.10 0.62 -13.24
C LYS A 100 -22.43 -0.06 -12.94
N ILE A 101 -22.42 -1.19 -12.27
CA ILE A 101 -23.62 -1.89 -11.81
C ILE A 101 -23.98 -1.33 -10.44
N ARG A 102 -25.13 -0.68 -10.38
CA ARG A 102 -25.59 0.04 -9.18
C ARG A 102 -25.62 -0.85 -7.94
N ASP A 103 -26.21 -2.04 -8.04
CA ASP A 103 -26.37 -2.93 -6.89
C ASP A 103 -25.01 -3.39 -6.36
N ALA A 104 -24.03 -3.66 -7.23
CA ALA A 104 -22.67 -3.97 -6.85
C ALA A 104 -22.00 -2.76 -6.14
N SER A 105 -22.04 -1.58 -6.77
CA SER A 105 -21.48 -0.36 -6.22
C SER A 105 -22.04 -0.02 -4.83
N GLU A 106 -23.37 -0.03 -4.68
CA GLU A 106 -24.01 0.22 -3.38
C GLU A 106 -23.59 -0.81 -2.33
N GLN A 107 -23.53 -2.11 -2.69
CA GLN A 107 -23.16 -3.16 -1.73
C GLN A 107 -21.72 -3.03 -1.26
N PHE A 108 -20.75 -2.83 -2.14
CA PHE A 108 -19.34 -2.66 -1.76
C PHE A 108 -19.14 -1.39 -0.92
N ILE A 109 -19.86 -0.30 -1.21
CA ILE A 109 -19.82 0.90 -0.36
C ILE A 109 -20.41 0.61 1.01
N GLU A 110 -21.56 -0.04 1.11
CA GLU A 110 -22.18 -0.40 2.40
C GLU A 110 -21.28 -1.35 3.22
N ASP A 111 -20.50 -2.20 2.57
CA ASP A 111 -19.52 -3.04 3.27
C ASP A 111 -18.36 -2.21 3.86
N ALA A 112 -17.87 -1.22 3.12
CA ALA A 112 -16.86 -0.30 3.65
C ALA A 112 -17.39 0.48 4.87
N LEU A 113 -18.61 1.03 4.77
CA LEU A 113 -19.26 1.74 5.88
C LEU A 113 -19.48 0.82 7.09
N TRP A 114 -19.87 -0.43 6.84
CA TRP A 114 -20.05 -1.42 7.92
C TRP A 114 -18.73 -1.72 8.64
N TRP A 115 -17.61 -1.91 7.92
CA TRP A 115 -16.31 -2.15 8.53
C TRP A 115 -15.84 -0.98 9.38
N LEU A 116 -15.99 0.25 8.88
CA LEU A 116 -15.61 1.46 9.61
C LEU A 116 -16.44 1.62 10.88
N GLU A 117 -17.77 1.38 10.82
CA GLU A 117 -18.69 1.54 11.96
C GLU A 117 -18.53 0.39 12.97
N GLU A 118 -18.49 -0.87 12.50
CA GLU A 118 -18.48 -2.05 13.38
C GLU A 118 -17.22 -2.14 14.23
N PHE A 119 -16.09 -1.70 13.69
CA PHE A 119 -14.79 -1.78 14.36
C PHE A 119 -14.22 -0.44 14.81
N ASP A 120 -15.00 0.64 14.71
CA ASP A 120 -14.58 2.00 15.11
C ASP A 120 -13.25 2.41 14.44
N LEU A 121 -13.14 2.18 13.12
CA LEU A 121 -11.95 2.49 12.33
C LEU A 121 -11.94 3.97 11.93
N ASP A 122 -10.75 4.53 11.72
CA ASP A 122 -10.53 5.97 11.51
C ASP A 122 -10.27 6.35 10.06
N GLY A 123 -10.34 5.40 9.14
CA GLY A 123 -10.08 5.63 7.72
C GLY A 123 -9.83 4.33 6.94
N ALA A 124 -9.41 4.48 5.70
CA ALA A 124 -9.12 3.35 4.83
C ALA A 124 -7.99 3.63 3.84
N ARG A 125 -7.21 2.60 3.55
CA ARG A 125 -6.40 2.51 2.35
C ARG A 125 -7.22 1.78 1.29
N ILE A 126 -7.44 2.42 0.14
CA ILE A 126 -8.19 1.86 -0.97
C ILE A 126 -7.20 1.17 -1.91
N ASP A 127 -7.22 -0.16 -1.86
CA ASP A 127 -6.36 -1.03 -2.67
C ASP A 127 -6.65 -0.89 -4.15
N ALA A 128 -5.60 -0.92 -4.98
CA ALA A 128 -5.68 -0.95 -6.45
C ALA A 128 -6.67 0.06 -7.06
N VAL A 129 -6.86 1.23 -6.43
CA VAL A 129 -7.84 2.25 -6.88
C VAL A 129 -7.60 2.72 -8.31
N LYS A 130 -6.39 2.58 -8.83
CA LYS A 130 -6.04 2.83 -10.24
C LYS A 130 -6.95 2.07 -11.20
N HIS A 131 -7.46 0.91 -10.82
CA HIS A 131 -8.28 0.03 -11.64
C HIS A 131 -9.79 0.20 -11.38
N VAL A 132 -10.17 1.13 -10.51
CA VAL A 132 -11.56 1.47 -10.19
C VAL A 132 -12.01 2.69 -10.98
N ASP A 133 -13.29 2.75 -11.35
CA ASP A 133 -13.88 3.92 -11.99
C ASP A 133 -13.76 5.16 -11.09
N ASP A 134 -13.37 6.29 -11.67
CA ASP A 134 -13.12 7.52 -10.92
C ASP A 134 -14.34 7.96 -10.09
N LEU A 135 -15.55 7.84 -10.67
CA LEU A 135 -16.80 8.18 -9.97
C LEU A 135 -17.13 7.19 -8.84
N ALA A 136 -16.70 5.94 -8.96
CA ALA A 136 -16.87 4.96 -7.88
C ALA A 136 -15.99 5.31 -6.68
N ALA A 137 -14.74 5.70 -6.90
CA ALA A 137 -13.85 6.17 -5.84
C ALA A 137 -14.41 7.43 -5.16
N THR A 138 -14.90 8.39 -5.95
CA THR A 138 -15.57 9.59 -5.43
C THR A 138 -16.83 9.24 -4.64
N ASN A 139 -17.68 8.33 -5.14
CA ASN A 139 -18.90 7.92 -4.43
C ASN A 139 -18.59 7.23 -3.09
N LEU A 140 -17.58 6.34 -3.07
CA LEU A 140 -17.12 5.69 -1.85
C LEU A 140 -16.66 6.73 -0.81
N ALA A 141 -15.79 7.65 -1.21
CA ALA A 141 -15.27 8.70 -0.33
C ALA A 141 -16.40 9.61 0.19
N THR A 142 -17.25 10.12 -0.70
CA THR A 142 -18.41 10.95 -0.33
C THR A 142 -19.31 10.26 0.69
N ARG A 143 -19.62 8.97 0.49
CA ARG A 143 -20.48 8.21 1.42
C ARG A 143 -19.84 7.99 2.79
N ILE A 144 -18.52 7.82 2.85
CA ILE A 144 -17.77 7.75 4.10
C ILE A 144 -17.83 9.11 4.83
N ASN A 145 -17.54 10.20 4.12
CA ASN A 145 -17.56 11.55 4.68
C ASN A 145 -18.95 11.94 5.18
N GLU A 146 -20.01 11.70 4.38
CA GLU A 146 -21.40 11.96 4.79
C GLU A 146 -21.81 11.16 6.02
N ARG A 147 -21.31 9.96 6.19
CA ARG A 147 -21.67 9.07 7.31
C ARG A 147 -20.93 9.41 8.59
N PHE A 148 -19.65 9.74 8.52
CA PHE A 148 -18.77 9.78 9.69
C PHE A 148 -18.22 11.18 10.01
N GLU A 149 -18.12 12.11 9.06
CA GLU A 149 -17.49 13.41 9.28
C GLU A 149 -18.46 14.53 9.70
N THR A 150 -19.69 14.18 10.06
CA THR A 150 -20.75 15.15 10.38
C THR A 150 -20.51 15.96 11.66
N VAL A 151 -19.54 15.57 12.49
CA VAL A 151 -19.26 16.15 13.80
C VAL A 151 -17.84 16.71 13.97
N GLY A 152 -17.14 16.95 12.87
CA GLY A 152 -15.80 17.52 12.89
C GLY A 152 -14.69 16.50 13.20
N THR A 153 -14.94 15.24 12.90
CA THR A 153 -13.91 14.19 12.86
C THR A 153 -13.59 13.91 11.40
N ASP A 154 -12.33 14.07 11.04
CA ASP A 154 -11.88 13.79 9.68
C ASP A 154 -11.39 12.35 9.59
N TYR A 155 -11.87 11.60 8.59
CA TYR A 155 -11.37 10.30 8.21
C TYR A 155 -10.26 10.50 7.17
N TYR A 156 -9.25 9.64 7.20
CA TYR A 156 -8.22 9.69 6.18
C TYR A 156 -8.38 8.54 5.18
N LEU A 157 -8.62 8.90 3.93
CA LEU A 157 -8.80 7.97 2.81
C LEU A 157 -7.59 8.03 1.90
N LYS A 158 -6.77 6.99 1.93
CA LYS A 158 -5.54 6.88 1.13
C LYS A 158 -5.75 5.90 -0.02
N GLY A 159 -5.43 6.32 -1.24
CA GLY A 159 -5.44 5.41 -2.40
C GLY A 159 -4.11 4.71 -2.66
N GLU A 160 -4.20 3.62 -3.39
CA GLU A 160 -3.07 3.01 -4.07
C GLU A 160 -3.24 3.10 -5.58
N THR A 161 -2.49 4.01 -6.19
CA THR A 161 -2.35 4.13 -7.64
C THR A 161 -0.92 3.80 -8.02
N ALA A 162 -0.65 2.51 -8.23
CA ALA A 162 0.69 2.01 -8.54
C ALA A 162 1.19 2.61 -9.86
N MET A 163 2.17 3.50 -9.76
CA MET A 163 2.84 4.17 -10.86
C MET A 163 4.35 4.04 -10.70
N GLY A 164 5.11 4.40 -11.72
CA GLY A 164 6.56 4.38 -11.69
C GLY A 164 7.18 5.76 -11.78
N TRP A 165 8.47 5.77 -12.08
CA TRP A 165 9.25 6.95 -12.43
C TRP A 165 9.94 6.69 -13.79
N SER A 166 9.75 7.62 -14.75
CA SER A 166 10.14 7.43 -16.14
C SER A 166 11.42 8.20 -16.53
N GLY A 167 12.25 8.57 -15.57
CA GLY A 167 13.52 9.27 -15.81
C GLY A 167 13.53 10.71 -15.30
N ASP A 168 14.64 11.43 -15.56
CA ASP A 168 14.99 12.70 -14.89
C ASP A 168 14.15 13.91 -15.32
N SER A 169 13.37 13.82 -16.39
CA SER A 169 12.53 14.91 -16.88
C SER A 169 11.16 14.91 -16.17
N LEU A 170 10.69 16.07 -15.73
CA LEU A 170 9.34 16.22 -15.22
C LEU A 170 8.29 15.86 -16.27
N GLU A 171 8.52 16.24 -17.52
CA GLU A 171 7.60 15.98 -18.65
C GLU A 171 7.36 14.48 -18.85
N ASP A 172 8.40 13.65 -18.73
CA ASP A 172 8.30 12.19 -18.84
C ASP A 172 7.49 11.54 -17.69
N ASN A 173 7.32 12.25 -16.59
CA ASN A 173 6.59 11.80 -15.40
C ASN A 173 5.19 12.42 -15.24
N GLN A 174 4.77 13.30 -16.13
CA GLN A 174 3.48 13.99 -16.02
C GLN A 174 2.30 13.00 -16.01
N TYR A 175 2.35 11.99 -16.86
CA TYR A 175 1.31 10.95 -16.91
C TYR A 175 1.15 10.21 -15.56
N GLN A 176 2.25 9.98 -14.85
CA GLN A 176 2.23 9.32 -13.54
C GLN A 176 1.55 10.21 -12.50
N TYR A 177 1.93 11.49 -12.43
CA TYR A 177 1.29 12.46 -11.54
C TYR A 177 -0.19 12.66 -11.86
N ASP A 178 -0.55 12.80 -13.13
CA ASP A 178 -1.94 12.98 -13.57
C ASP A 178 -2.80 11.73 -13.22
N THR A 179 -2.23 10.54 -13.33
CA THR A 179 -2.92 9.29 -12.98
C THR A 179 -3.18 9.20 -11.48
N ILE A 180 -2.21 9.57 -10.66
CA ILE A 180 -2.37 9.58 -9.19
C ILE A 180 -3.37 10.68 -8.78
N ASN A 181 -3.26 11.88 -9.34
CA ASN A 181 -4.14 13.02 -9.05
C ASN A 181 -5.61 12.75 -9.38
N ARG A 182 -5.90 11.84 -10.29
CA ARG A 182 -7.26 11.51 -10.73
C ARG A 182 -8.19 11.14 -9.56
N TYR A 183 -7.63 10.56 -8.51
CA TYR A 183 -8.38 10.05 -7.36
C TYR A 183 -8.28 10.93 -6.11
N ILE A 184 -7.66 12.12 -6.22
CA ILE A 184 -7.49 13.04 -5.10
C ILE A 184 -8.41 14.24 -5.26
N GLY A 185 -9.12 14.63 -4.21
CA GLY A 185 -9.96 15.83 -4.26
C GLY A 185 -10.88 15.95 -3.05
N GLU A 186 -11.55 17.10 -2.96
CA GLU A 186 -12.46 17.43 -1.85
C GLU A 186 -13.58 16.38 -1.65
N ASP A 187 -14.10 15.82 -2.75
CA ASP A 187 -15.13 14.78 -2.74
C ASP A 187 -14.55 13.39 -3.08
N SER A 188 -13.24 13.19 -2.96
CA SER A 188 -12.57 11.94 -3.30
C SER A 188 -11.57 11.55 -2.20
N LEU A 189 -10.46 10.91 -2.56
CA LEU A 189 -9.46 10.51 -1.56
C LEU A 189 -8.62 11.71 -1.11
N ASP A 190 -8.17 11.69 0.15
CA ASP A 190 -7.34 12.76 0.74
C ASP A 190 -5.89 12.73 0.26
N GLY A 191 -5.42 11.58 -0.16
CA GLY A 191 -4.05 11.41 -0.63
C GLY A 191 -3.79 10.01 -1.16
N GLN A 192 -2.54 9.80 -1.52
CA GLN A 192 -2.09 8.56 -2.14
C GLN A 192 -0.67 8.19 -1.70
N ALA A 193 -0.29 6.92 -1.86
CA ALA A 193 1.11 6.54 -1.81
C ALA A 193 1.90 7.27 -2.91
N ASP A 194 3.02 7.88 -2.55
CA ASP A 194 3.85 8.65 -3.49
C ASP A 194 4.80 7.75 -4.27
N PHE A 195 4.23 7.03 -5.24
CA PHE A 195 4.98 6.10 -6.08
C PHE A 195 6.06 6.77 -6.92
N VAL A 196 5.78 7.97 -7.45
CA VAL A 196 6.76 8.68 -8.28
C VAL A 196 7.99 9.02 -7.45
N LEU A 197 7.80 9.59 -6.27
CA LEU A 197 8.89 9.94 -5.36
C LEU A 197 9.66 8.69 -4.91
N TYR A 198 8.94 7.63 -4.51
CA TYR A 198 9.55 6.36 -4.13
C TYR A 198 10.51 5.83 -5.22
N HIS A 199 10.03 5.66 -6.45
CA HIS A 199 10.84 5.14 -7.54
C HIS A 199 11.94 6.10 -7.99
N ALA A 200 11.73 7.41 -7.86
CA ALA A 200 12.76 8.39 -8.18
C ALA A 200 13.94 8.33 -7.21
N VAL A 201 13.68 8.12 -5.90
CA VAL A 201 14.72 8.41 -4.91
C VAL A 201 15.24 7.19 -4.15
N VAL A 202 14.41 6.18 -3.83
CA VAL A 202 14.82 5.17 -2.86
C VAL A 202 16.04 4.38 -3.34
N ASP A 203 15.95 3.72 -4.49
CA ASP A 203 17.10 3.00 -5.03
C ASP A 203 18.19 3.92 -5.57
N ASN A 204 17.78 4.98 -6.24
CA ASN A 204 18.72 5.87 -6.90
C ASN A 204 19.65 6.60 -5.92
N VAL A 205 19.17 6.94 -4.74
CA VAL A 205 19.94 7.73 -3.76
C VAL A 205 20.41 6.87 -2.59
N PHE A 206 19.51 6.11 -1.95
CA PHE A 206 19.84 5.50 -0.67
C PHE A 206 20.44 4.10 -0.79
N THR A 207 19.95 3.23 -1.71
CA THR A 207 20.45 1.85 -1.77
C THR A 207 21.58 1.66 -2.77
N GLN A 208 21.52 2.31 -3.93
CA GLN A 208 22.52 2.16 -4.98
C GLN A 208 23.51 3.34 -5.07
N GLY A 209 23.13 4.52 -4.53
CA GLY A 209 23.94 5.71 -4.61
C GLY A 209 24.23 6.20 -6.04
N ALA A 210 23.38 5.82 -7.00
CA ALA A 210 23.51 6.20 -8.41
C ALA A 210 23.22 7.70 -8.64
N ARG A 211 22.48 8.31 -7.75
CA ARG A 211 22.11 9.73 -7.76
C ARG A 211 22.51 10.38 -6.42
N ASN A 212 22.63 11.70 -6.43
CA ASN A 212 23.04 12.49 -5.27
C ASN A 212 21.84 13.19 -4.57
N TYR A 213 22.10 13.90 -3.50
CA TYR A 213 21.07 14.64 -2.74
C TYR A 213 20.45 15.81 -3.51
N GLN A 214 21.05 16.32 -4.60
CA GLN A 214 20.37 17.27 -5.47
C GLN A 214 19.21 16.62 -6.24
N HIS A 215 19.36 15.37 -6.62
CA HIS A 215 18.28 14.57 -7.21
C HIS A 215 17.17 14.30 -6.18
N LEU A 216 17.53 13.97 -4.95
CA LEU A 216 16.58 13.80 -3.84
C LEU A 216 15.77 15.07 -3.60
N ASP A 217 16.44 16.20 -3.46
CA ASP A 217 15.81 17.51 -3.24
C ASP A 217 14.86 17.89 -4.41
N TYR A 218 15.31 17.70 -5.66
CA TYR A 218 14.50 17.96 -6.83
C TYR A 218 13.19 17.17 -6.83
N TRP A 219 13.23 15.84 -6.61
CA TRP A 219 12.03 15.01 -6.65
C TRP A 219 11.14 15.18 -5.43
N THR A 220 11.73 15.47 -4.27
CA THR A 220 10.97 15.84 -3.06
C THR A 220 10.17 17.14 -3.31
N ALA A 221 10.77 18.14 -3.95
CA ALA A 221 10.07 19.35 -4.33
C ALA A 221 8.96 19.10 -5.36
N ARG A 222 9.20 18.22 -6.36
CA ARG A 222 8.17 17.86 -7.35
C ARG A 222 6.96 17.18 -6.70
N SER A 223 7.17 16.32 -5.71
CA SER A 223 6.09 15.75 -4.93
C SER A 223 5.21 16.82 -4.26
N GLN A 224 5.77 17.97 -3.88
CA GLN A 224 4.98 19.08 -3.32
C GLN A 224 4.21 19.87 -4.39
N ASP A 225 4.79 19.98 -5.59
CA ASP A 225 4.28 20.89 -6.63
C ASP A 225 3.30 20.22 -7.61
N GLN A 226 3.34 18.89 -7.75
CA GLN A 226 2.63 18.17 -8.81
C GLN A 226 1.31 17.54 -8.37
N TYR A 227 1.10 17.37 -7.08
CA TYR A 227 -0.17 16.85 -6.58
C TYR A 227 -1.21 17.95 -6.34
N VAL A 228 -2.47 17.52 -6.25
CA VAL A 228 -3.61 18.41 -5.99
C VAL A 228 -3.35 19.21 -4.70
N PRO A 229 -3.56 20.53 -4.70
CA PRO A 229 -3.37 21.33 -3.50
C PRO A 229 -4.25 20.84 -2.34
N GLY A 230 -3.63 20.63 -1.18
CA GLY A 230 -4.29 20.06 -0.01
C GLY A 230 -4.17 18.54 0.13
N ALA A 231 -3.66 17.84 -0.89
CA ALA A 231 -3.43 16.42 -0.80
C ALA A 231 -2.45 16.06 0.34
N VAL A 232 -2.81 15.08 1.14
CA VAL A 232 -1.91 14.51 2.15
C VAL A 232 -1.25 13.27 1.57
N MET A 233 -0.15 13.48 0.84
CA MET A 233 0.59 12.39 0.21
C MET A 233 1.34 11.55 1.24
N VAL A 234 1.55 10.27 0.91
CA VAL A 234 2.22 9.30 1.77
C VAL A 234 3.55 8.89 1.16
N PRO A 235 4.65 9.63 1.46
CA PRO A 235 5.99 9.19 1.09
C PRO A 235 6.38 7.94 1.87
N TYR A 236 7.17 7.07 1.24
CA TYR A 236 7.62 5.82 1.85
C TYR A 236 8.98 5.37 1.29
N VAL A 237 9.66 4.48 2.00
CA VAL A 237 10.95 3.90 1.59
C VAL A 237 10.89 2.37 1.49
N GLY A 238 9.85 1.77 2.04
CA GLY A 238 9.56 0.34 1.99
C GLY A 238 8.07 0.08 2.13
N SER A 239 7.61 -1.06 1.64
CA SER A 239 6.22 -1.52 1.76
C SER A 239 6.15 -3.04 1.72
N HIS A 240 4.95 -3.59 1.86
CA HIS A 240 4.69 -5.02 1.73
C HIS A 240 4.86 -5.55 0.29
N ASP A 241 4.97 -4.69 -0.73
CA ASP A 241 5.06 -5.05 -2.15
C ASP A 241 6.48 -5.00 -2.71
N VAL A 242 7.45 -4.64 -1.88
CA VAL A 242 8.85 -4.50 -2.32
C VAL A 242 9.80 -5.17 -1.33
N PRO A 243 10.98 -5.63 -1.76
CA PRO A 243 12.01 -6.12 -0.85
C PRO A 243 12.35 -5.09 0.22
N ARG A 244 12.71 -5.56 1.41
CA ARG A 244 13.09 -4.72 2.53
C ARG A 244 14.22 -3.76 2.18
N LEU A 245 14.11 -2.53 2.68
CA LEU A 245 15.08 -1.47 2.40
C LEU A 245 16.52 -1.88 2.78
N THR A 246 16.68 -2.51 3.93
CA THR A 246 17.99 -2.97 4.42
C THR A 246 18.60 -4.03 3.50
N SER A 247 17.79 -4.99 2.99
CA SER A 247 18.26 -5.99 2.02
C SER A 247 18.63 -5.36 0.67
N ARG A 248 17.86 -4.37 0.21
CA ARG A 248 18.16 -3.62 -1.02
C ARG A 248 19.47 -2.86 -0.89
N ALA A 249 19.73 -2.24 0.26
CA ALA A 249 20.95 -1.52 0.55
C ALA A 249 22.16 -2.45 0.65
N ASP A 250 21.98 -3.70 1.10
CA ASP A 250 23.03 -4.74 1.10
C ASP A 250 23.27 -5.37 -0.29
N GLY A 251 22.39 -5.08 -1.27
CA GLY A 251 22.49 -5.60 -2.63
C GLY A 251 22.06 -7.06 -2.78
N GLY A 252 21.40 -7.63 -1.79
CA GLY A 252 21.05 -9.05 -1.70
C GLY A 252 19.55 -9.35 -1.83
N THR A 253 18.83 -8.76 -2.79
CA THR A 253 17.36 -8.97 -2.90
C THR A 253 16.96 -10.20 -3.71
N GLY A 254 17.89 -10.88 -4.38
CA GLY A 254 17.54 -11.88 -5.37
C GLY A 254 16.78 -11.25 -6.54
N ASP A 255 15.80 -11.98 -7.09
CA ASP A 255 14.83 -11.39 -8.02
C ASP A 255 13.73 -10.68 -7.22
N ALA A 256 13.77 -9.35 -7.18
CA ALA A 256 12.91 -8.49 -6.38
C ALA A 256 11.40 -8.63 -6.67
N TYR A 257 11.04 -9.29 -7.79
CA TYR A 257 9.65 -9.46 -8.22
C TYR A 257 9.25 -10.94 -8.35
N ASN A 258 10.12 -11.86 -7.94
CA ASN A 258 9.85 -13.30 -8.02
C ASN A 258 9.37 -13.82 -6.65
N GLN A 259 8.07 -13.77 -6.44
CA GLN A 259 7.42 -14.33 -5.24
C GLN A 259 7.59 -15.85 -5.06
N TRP A 260 8.11 -16.54 -6.07
CA TRP A 260 8.34 -18.00 -6.06
C TRP A 260 9.80 -18.37 -5.79
N GLN A 261 10.64 -17.38 -5.48
CA GLN A 261 12.05 -17.63 -5.21
C GLN A 261 12.22 -18.34 -3.86
N GLU A 262 12.75 -19.55 -3.89
CA GLU A 262 13.05 -20.34 -2.68
C GLU A 262 14.54 -20.33 -2.31
N GLN A 263 15.41 -19.98 -3.24
CA GLN A 263 16.85 -20.00 -3.07
C GLN A 263 17.46 -18.61 -3.31
N GLY A 264 18.51 -18.31 -2.55
CA GLY A 264 19.18 -17.02 -2.67
C GLY A 264 18.37 -15.85 -2.11
N LEU A 265 17.41 -16.13 -1.21
CA LEU A 265 16.71 -15.11 -0.44
C LEU A 265 17.71 -14.37 0.44
N PRO A 266 17.52 -13.03 0.66
CA PRO A 266 18.40 -12.25 1.49
C PRO A 266 18.36 -12.70 2.95
N GLY A 267 19.52 -12.73 3.57
CA GLY A 267 19.63 -12.89 5.02
C GLY A 267 19.82 -11.55 5.72
N GLN A 268 19.97 -11.60 7.04
CA GLN A 268 20.28 -10.42 7.83
C GLN A 268 21.59 -9.76 7.36
N PRO A 269 21.61 -8.47 6.98
CA PRO A 269 22.83 -7.78 6.57
C PRO A 269 23.91 -7.79 7.65
N GLY A 270 25.12 -8.14 7.26
CA GLY A 270 26.26 -8.27 8.16
C GLY A 270 27.17 -7.03 8.23
N ASN A 271 26.87 -5.98 7.48
CA ASN A 271 27.67 -4.76 7.38
C ASN A 271 26.92 -3.53 7.92
N ASP A 272 27.65 -2.47 8.21
CA ASP A 272 27.08 -1.24 8.74
C ASP A 272 26.46 -0.36 7.64
N ASP A 273 26.88 -0.53 6.38
CA ASP A 273 26.48 0.34 5.28
C ASP A 273 24.97 0.23 4.98
N ALA A 274 24.41 -0.98 5.05
CA ALA A 274 22.99 -1.23 4.87
C ALA A 274 22.14 -0.50 5.92
N TYR A 275 22.56 -0.52 7.17
CA TYR A 275 21.89 0.18 8.28
C TYR A 275 22.06 1.70 8.20
N GLN A 276 23.22 2.18 7.74
CA GLN A 276 23.43 3.60 7.50
C GLN A 276 22.58 4.12 6.35
N ALA A 277 22.43 3.36 5.27
CA ALA A 277 21.54 3.71 4.17
C ALA A 277 20.09 3.79 4.65
N SER A 278 19.65 2.82 5.45
CA SER A 278 18.32 2.82 6.06
C SER A 278 18.11 4.03 6.98
N LEU A 279 19.08 4.37 7.83
CA LEU A 279 19.01 5.54 8.70
C LEU A 279 18.91 6.84 7.90
N GLN A 280 19.66 6.98 6.81
CA GLN A 280 19.59 8.15 5.92
C GLN A 280 18.23 8.26 5.24
N ALA A 281 17.69 7.15 4.75
CA ALA A 281 16.39 7.11 4.11
C ALA A 281 15.26 7.48 5.09
N TYR A 282 15.28 6.96 6.31
CA TYR A 282 14.31 7.32 7.34
C TYR A 282 14.52 8.73 7.89
N GLY A 283 15.75 9.23 7.95
CA GLY A 283 16.02 10.62 8.28
C GLY A 283 15.39 11.59 7.30
N TRP A 284 15.48 11.28 6.00
CA TRP A 284 14.77 12.02 4.96
C TRP A 284 13.26 11.84 5.07
N LEU A 285 12.76 10.62 5.17
CA LEU A 285 11.33 10.31 5.21
C LEU A 285 10.61 11.06 6.34
N LEU A 286 11.16 11.04 7.55
CA LEU A 286 10.57 11.68 8.74
C LEU A 286 10.65 13.21 8.71
N THR A 287 11.42 13.79 7.78
CA THR A 287 11.54 15.25 7.59
C THR A 287 10.91 15.72 6.27
N THR A 288 10.37 14.81 5.46
CA THR A 288 9.68 15.12 4.21
C THR A 288 8.23 15.49 4.50
N PRO A 289 7.66 16.52 3.84
CA PRO A 289 6.24 16.83 3.97
C PRO A 289 5.34 15.68 3.54
N GLY A 290 4.21 15.51 4.23
CA GLY A 290 3.23 14.45 4.01
C GLY A 290 3.07 13.56 5.25
N ALA A 291 2.40 12.43 5.09
CA ALA A 291 2.24 11.41 6.11
C ALA A 291 3.26 10.27 5.88
N PRO A 292 4.39 10.26 6.61
CA PRO A 292 5.43 9.26 6.37
C PRO A 292 4.94 7.85 6.70
N LEU A 293 5.11 6.91 5.78
CA LEU A 293 4.77 5.51 6.00
C LEU A 293 6.03 4.72 6.36
N LEU A 294 6.00 4.09 7.53
CA LEU A 294 7.00 3.14 7.98
C LEU A 294 6.43 1.73 7.81
N TYR A 295 7.10 0.88 7.05
CA TYR A 295 6.73 -0.52 6.98
C TYR A 295 7.25 -1.23 8.23
N TYR A 296 6.38 -2.01 8.90
CA TYR A 296 6.73 -2.65 10.18
C TYR A 296 8.04 -3.45 10.07
N GLY A 297 8.91 -3.31 11.06
CA GLY A 297 10.21 -3.97 11.09
C GLY A 297 11.34 -3.18 10.42
N ASP A 298 11.06 -2.26 9.53
CA ASP A 298 12.09 -1.43 8.90
C ASP A 298 12.78 -0.51 9.93
N GLU A 299 12.07 -0.15 11.02
CA GLU A 299 12.61 0.68 12.10
C GLU A 299 13.79 0.04 12.83
N TYR A 300 13.95 -1.27 12.78
CA TYR A 300 15.14 -1.97 13.27
C TYR A 300 15.94 -2.65 12.14
N GLY A 301 15.53 -2.47 10.88
CA GLY A 301 16.24 -3.02 9.73
C GLY A 301 15.92 -4.50 9.47
N GLU A 302 14.63 -4.87 9.51
CA GLU A 302 14.18 -6.19 9.05
C GLU A 302 14.62 -6.42 7.61
N TYR A 303 14.95 -7.66 7.29
CA TYR A 303 15.40 -8.09 5.97
C TYR A 303 14.33 -8.92 5.26
N GLY A 304 14.48 -9.11 3.97
CA GLY A 304 13.61 -9.93 3.14
C GLY A 304 13.66 -9.51 1.67
N GLY A 305 13.46 -10.48 0.79
CA GLY A 305 13.38 -10.33 -0.66
C GLY A 305 11.97 -9.95 -1.14
N ALA A 306 11.58 -10.51 -2.28
CA ALA A 306 10.22 -10.32 -2.80
C ALA A 306 9.18 -10.94 -1.85
N ASP A 307 7.93 -10.47 -1.95
CA ASP A 307 6.79 -11.12 -1.29
C ASP A 307 6.78 -12.64 -1.58
N PRO A 308 6.62 -13.50 -0.57
CA PRO A 308 6.30 -13.26 0.85
C PRO A 308 7.50 -13.09 1.79
N ASP A 309 8.73 -13.16 1.29
CA ASP A 309 9.94 -13.12 2.13
C ASP A 309 10.13 -11.76 2.84
N ASN A 310 9.59 -10.67 2.27
CA ASN A 310 9.57 -9.34 2.90
C ASN A 310 8.57 -9.21 4.06
N ARG A 311 7.77 -10.24 4.35
CA ARG A 311 6.67 -10.23 5.35
C ARG A 311 6.94 -11.13 6.55
N HIS A 312 8.19 -11.20 7.00
CA HIS A 312 8.55 -11.92 8.21
C HIS A 312 7.73 -11.43 9.41
N MET A 313 7.47 -12.32 10.37
CA MET A 313 6.84 -11.92 11.63
C MET A 313 7.73 -10.90 12.38
N TYR A 314 7.08 -9.93 13.03
CA TYR A 314 7.79 -8.93 13.83
C TYR A 314 8.67 -9.60 14.89
N ARG A 315 9.94 -9.23 14.96
CA ARG A 315 10.89 -9.79 15.92
C ARG A 315 10.95 -8.94 17.18
N ASP A 316 10.85 -9.58 18.32
CA ASP A 316 11.05 -8.93 19.63
C ASP A 316 12.48 -8.38 19.74
N SER A 317 12.64 -7.24 20.42
CA SER A 317 13.91 -6.56 20.60
C SER A 317 15.00 -7.39 21.27
N SER A 318 14.62 -8.43 22.04
CA SER A 318 15.57 -9.39 22.61
C SER A 318 16.28 -10.26 21.56
N ASN A 319 15.76 -10.27 20.32
CA ASN A 319 16.32 -10.99 19.17
C ASN A 319 17.07 -10.09 18.20
N TRP A 320 17.23 -8.81 18.51
CA TRP A 320 17.94 -7.88 17.66
C TRP A 320 19.44 -7.90 17.94
N ASN A 321 20.24 -7.71 16.90
CA ASN A 321 21.67 -7.49 17.02
C ASN A 321 21.98 -6.01 17.38
N GLU A 322 23.26 -5.68 17.57
CA GLU A 322 23.68 -4.32 17.93
C GLU A 322 23.34 -3.28 16.85
N ARG A 323 23.39 -3.64 15.56
CA ARG A 323 23.06 -2.73 14.45
C ARG A 323 21.57 -2.44 14.40
N GLU A 324 20.74 -3.48 14.57
CA GLU A 324 19.29 -3.36 14.63
C GLU A 324 18.85 -2.48 15.80
N SER A 325 19.41 -2.72 16.98
CA SER A 325 19.15 -1.92 18.17
C SER A 325 19.57 -0.45 17.98
N GLY A 326 20.73 -0.23 17.38
CA GLY A 326 21.22 1.12 17.07
C GLY A 326 20.37 1.85 16.04
N LEU A 327 19.89 1.16 14.99
CA LEU A 327 19.00 1.74 14.00
C LEU A 327 17.67 2.16 14.66
N PHE A 328 17.07 1.27 15.43
CA PHE A 328 15.82 1.53 16.15
C PHE A 328 15.93 2.73 17.09
N GLU A 329 17.01 2.84 17.88
CA GLU A 329 17.24 3.97 18.78
C GLU A 329 17.32 5.29 18.02
N ASN A 330 18.02 5.31 16.88
CA ASN A 330 18.16 6.50 16.05
C ASN A 330 16.83 6.90 15.40
N ILE A 331 16.10 5.98 14.80
CA ILE A 331 14.79 6.25 14.18
C ILE A 331 13.78 6.69 15.24
N SER A 332 13.76 6.03 16.40
CA SER A 332 12.90 6.43 17.53
C SER A 332 13.21 7.84 18.04
N THR A 333 14.46 8.23 18.00
CA THR A 333 14.88 9.58 18.39
C THR A 333 14.41 10.61 17.37
N LEU A 334 14.57 10.33 16.07
CA LEU A 334 14.09 11.20 14.99
C LEU A 334 12.57 11.37 15.02
N GLY A 335 11.82 10.30 15.28
CA GLY A 335 10.35 10.34 15.35
C GLY A 335 9.79 11.11 16.56
N LYS A 336 10.64 11.52 17.51
CA LYS A 336 10.26 12.34 18.67
C LYS A 336 10.55 13.83 18.49
N LEU A 337 11.31 14.19 17.45
CA LEU A 337 11.65 15.58 17.12
C LEU A 337 10.51 16.27 16.35
#